data_ddc85628bef26b7871eeba2e262af683
#
_entry.id   ddc85628bef26b7871eeba2e262af683
#
_cell.length_a   1.000
_cell.length_b   1.000
_cell.length_c   1.000
_cell.angle_alpha   90.00
_cell.angle_beta   90.00
_cell.angle_gamma   90.00
#
_symmetry.space_group_name_H-M   'P 1'
#
loop_
_entity.id
_entity.type
_entity.pdbx_description
1 polymer ?
#
loop_
_entity_poly.entity_id
_entity_poly.type
_entity_poly.pdbx_seq_one_letter_code
_entity_poly.pdbx_strand_id
1 'polypeptide(L)'
;NSHYLVELKDCLVQDPVIQAIANDLADLLTYYQIPIADERKELGVRTMMVRRARKSGQVQIIVVTSRQINVKDLVEDLVKKHPEIVTVAVNKNTSRSSEIYGEQTQIIWGEEAILEGVLDYEFSLSPRAFYQLNPEQTQVLYSEAVKALDVSPEDHLIDAYCGVGTIGFAFANRVKSVR
;
A
#
# COMPACT_ATOMS: atom_id res chain seq x y z
N ASN A 1 11.71 -3.56 27.39
CA ASN A 1 11.74 -3.53 25.94
C ASN A 1 11.82 -4.97 25.45
N SER A 2 10.82 -5.45 24.74
CA SER A 2 10.83 -6.76 24.13
C SER A 2 10.42 -6.61 22.65
N HIS A 3 10.92 -7.53 21.80
CA HIS A 3 10.54 -7.64 20.39
C HIS A 3 9.49 -8.76 20.20
N TYR A 4 8.83 -9.20 21.29
CA TYR A 4 7.76 -10.19 21.18
C TYR A 4 6.55 -9.56 20.53
N LEU A 5 6.08 -10.17 19.43
CA LEU A 5 4.85 -9.81 18.75
C LEU A 5 3.67 -10.48 19.47
N VAL A 6 2.59 -9.73 19.58
CA VAL A 6 1.31 -10.23 20.11
C VAL A 6 0.40 -10.46 18.91
N GLU A 7 -0.21 -11.64 18.84
CA GLU A 7 -1.22 -11.94 17.84
C GLU A 7 -2.44 -11.05 18.06
N LEU A 8 -2.84 -10.30 17.02
CA LEU A 8 -3.98 -9.43 17.05
C LEU A 8 -4.92 -9.78 15.89
N LYS A 9 -5.94 -10.58 16.17
CA LYS A 9 -6.94 -11.04 15.18
C LYS A 9 -7.98 -10.00 14.85
N ASP A 10 -8.18 -9.04 15.74
CA ASP A 10 -9.13 -7.95 15.60
C ASP A 10 -8.51 -6.65 16.11
N CYS A 11 -8.50 -5.63 15.27
CA CYS A 11 -7.92 -4.33 15.56
C CYS A 11 -8.96 -3.22 15.30
N LEU A 12 -9.35 -2.52 16.34
CA LEU A 12 -10.40 -1.48 16.27
C LEU A 12 -10.07 -0.29 15.35
N VAL A 13 -8.79 -0.08 15.04
CA VAL A 13 -8.34 1.01 14.14
C VAL A 13 -8.03 0.53 12.73
N GLN A 14 -8.07 -0.78 12.51
CA GLN A 14 -7.83 -1.39 11.20
C GLN A 14 -9.11 -1.41 10.37
N ASP A 15 -9.01 -1.19 9.07
CA ASP A 15 -10.12 -1.43 8.15
C ASP A 15 -10.53 -2.92 8.23
N PRO A 16 -11.83 -3.25 8.44
CA PRO A 16 -12.27 -4.64 8.61
C PRO A 16 -11.94 -5.55 7.42
N VAL A 17 -11.98 -5.02 6.19
CA VAL A 17 -11.62 -5.79 4.97
C VAL A 17 -10.14 -6.10 4.96
N ILE A 18 -9.29 -5.11 5.26
CA ILE A 18 -7.84 -5.32 5.38
C ILE A 18 -7.53 -6.34 6.46
N GLN A 19 -8.21 -6.25 7.62
CA GLN A 19 -8.01 -7.20 8.72
C GLN A 19 -8.40 -8.63 8.33
N ALA A 20 -9.54 -8.81 7.68
CA ALA A 20 -9.99 -10.12 7.22
C ALA A 20 -9.00 -10.74 6.22
N ILE A 21 -8.56 -9.97 5.23
CA ILE A 21 -7.58 -10.42 4.23
C ILE A 21 -6.23 -10.74 4.90
N ALA A 22 -5.77 -9.93 5.84
CA ALA A 22 -4.50 -10.18 6.54
C ALA A 22 -4.55 -11.49 7.36
N ASN A 23 -5.67 -11.76 8.05
CA ASN A 23 -5.86 -13.00 8.80
C ASN A 23 -5.87 -14.22 7.85
N ASP A 24 -6.66 -14.17 6.78
CA ASP A 24 -6.74 -15.25 5.79
C ASP A 24 -5.39 -15.49 5.09
N LEU A 25 -4.67 -14.42 4.79
CA LEU A 25 -3.33 -14.52 4.20
C LEU A 25 -2.35 -15.21 5.15
N ALA A 26 -2.40 -14.91 6.46
CA ALA A 26 -1.60 -15.59 7.48
C ALA A 26 -1.95 -17.09 7.61
N ASP A 27 -3.24 -17.41 7.58
CA ASP A 27 -3.72 -18.81 7.63
C ASP A 27 -3.28 -19.58 6.37
N LEU A 28 -3.39 -18.98 5.18
CA LEU A 28 -2.95 -19.59 3.92
C LEU A 28 -1.44 -19.76 3.85
N LEU A 29 -0.64 -18.83 4.37
CA LEU A 29 0.81 -19.01 4.49
C LEU A 29 1.15 -20.24 5.32
N THR A 30 0.43 -20.44 6.41
CA THR A 30 0.59 -21.61 7.28
C THR A 30 0.14 -22.90 6.57
N TYR A 31 -1.03 -22.88 5.93
CA TYR A 31 -1.60 -24.02 5.21
C TYR A 31 -0.68 -24.51 4.08
N TYR A 32 -0.18 -23.58 3.25
CA TYR A 32 0.75 -23.88 2.16
C TYR A 32 2.22 -24.05 2.62
N GLN A 33 2.47 -23.99 3.93
CA GLN A 33 3.81 -24.12 4.53
C GLN A 33 4.83 -23.16 3.90
N ILE A 34 4.38 -21.95 3.56
CA ILE A 34 5.26 -20.92 3.01
C ILE A 34 6.24 -20.48 4.09
N PRO A 35 7.56 -20.52 3.82
CA PRO A 35 8.55 -20.16 4.82
C PRO A 35 8.48 -18.66 5.15
N ILE A 36 8.53 -18.38 6.45
CA ILE A 36 8.59 -17.02 7.00
C ILE A 36 10.03 -16.72 7.39
N ALA A 37 10.50 -15.54 7.01
CA ALA A 37 11.80 -15.04 7.41
C ALA A 37 11.74 -14.60 8.89
N ASP A 38 12.68 -15.06 9.68
CA ASP A 38 12.89 -14.63 11.06
C ASP A 38 14.37 -14.27 11.27
N GLU A 39 14.73 -13.80 12.47
CA GLU A 39 16.12 -13.44 12.81
C GLU A 39 17.11 -14.60 12.66
N ARG A 40 16.64 -15.84 12.70
CA ARG A 40 17.46 -17.07 12.59
C ARG A 40 17.41 -17.66 11.20
N LYS A 41 16.24 -17.54 10.54
CA LYS A 41 15.97 -18.06 9.19
C LYS A 41 15.66 -16.89 8.26
N GLU A 42 16.68 -16.31 7.67
CA GLU A 42 16.56 -15.15 6.81
C GLU A 42 15.83 -15.41 5.48
N LEU A 43 15.36 -16.63 5.25
CA LEU A 43 14.81 -17.07 3.96
C LEU A 43 13.30 -17.31 4.05
N GLY A 44 12.53 -16.41 3.50
CA GLY A 44 11.07 -16.54 3.48
C GLY A 44 10.34 -15.22 3.19
N VAL A 45 9.06 -15.20 3.52
CA VAL A 45 8.25 -13.97 3.55
C VAL A 45 8.74 -13.10 4.71
N ARG A 46 9.07 -11.85 4.42
CA ARG A 46 9.55 -10.86 5.40
C ARG A 46 8.43 -9.96 5.90
N THR A 47 7.61 -9.48 4.97
CA THR A 47 6.57 -8.51 5.25
C THR A 47 5.44 -8.71 4.26
N MET A 48 4.22 -8.48 4.71
CA MET A 48 3.04 -8.39 3.88
C MET A 48 2.44 -7.00 4.05
N MET A 49 2.06 -6.39 2.95
CA MET A 49 1.34 -5.12 2.95
C MET A 49 0.00 -5.33 2.26
N VAL A 50 -1.08 -4.94 2.92
CA VAL A 50 -2.43 -4.92 2.36
C VAL A 50 -2.89 -3.48 2.33
N ARG A 51 -3.28 -3.01 1.16
CA ARG A 51 -3.78 -1.66 0.93
C ARG A 51 -5.16 -1.73 0.31
N ARG A 52 -6.09 -0.94 0.83
CA ARG A 52 -7.43 -0.78 0.26
C ARG A 52 -7.63 0.65 -0.19
N ALA A 53 -7.99 0.83 -1.44
CA ALA A 53 -8.43 2.12 -1.96
C ALA A 53 -9.84 2.45 -1.44
N ARG A 54 -10.01 3.65 -0.89
CA ARG A 54 -11.29 4.06 -0.28
C ARG A 54 -12.36 4.34 -1.31
N LYS A 55 -11.98 4.99 -2.41
CA LYS A 55 -12.94 5.36 -3.45
C LYS A 55 -13.42 4.16 -4.26
N SER A 56 -12.51 3.29 -4.71
CA SER A 56 -12.84 2.13 -5.55
C SER A 56 -13.18 0.87 -4.76
N GLY A 57 -12.74 0.77 -3.50
CA GLY A 57 -12.80 -0.45 -2.70
C GLY A 57 -11.78 -1.52 -3.11
N GLN A 58 -10.98 -1.28 -4.15
CA GLN A 58 -9.96 -2.19 -4.65
C GLN A 58 -8.87 -2.46 -3.62
N VAL A 59 -8.43 -3.71 -3.55
CA VAL A 59 -7.36 -4.12 -2.65
C VAL A 59 -6.12 -4.52 -3.43
N GLN A 60 -4.96 -4.08 -2.93
CA GLN A 60 -3.63 -4.43 -3.41
C GLN A 60 -2.85 -5.11 -2.30
N ILE A 61 -2.22 -6.25 -2.64
CA ILE A 61 -1.35 -6.99 -1.73
C ILE A 61 0.07 -6.98 -2.26
N ILE A 62 1.03 -6.75 -1.37
CA ILE A 62 2.44 -6.87 -1.68
C ILE A 62 3.07 -7.83 -0.69
N VAL A 63 3.63 -8.93 -1.19
CA VAL A 63 4.38 -9.91 -0.41
C VAL A 63 5.87 -9.65 -0.61
N VAL A 64 6.55 -9.22 0.44
CA VAL A 64 7.99 -9.01 0.41
C VAL A 64 8.71 -10.28 0.83
N THR A 65 9.61 -10.77 0.00
CA THR A 65 10.31 -12.04 0.20
C THR A 65 11.82 -11.87 0.11
N SER A 66 12.58 -12.63 0.91
CA SER A 66 14.05 -12.64 0.85
C SER A 66 14.60 -13.57 -0.24
N ARG A 67 13.76 -14.44 -0.80
CA ARG A 67 14.09 -15.35 -1.90
C ARG A 67 12.88 -15.54 -2.82
N GLN A 68 13.09 -16.17 -3.95
CA GLN A 68 11.96 -16.57 -4.80
C GLN A 68 11.12 -17.64 -4.10
N ILE A 69 9.83 -17.41 -4.01
CA ILE A 69 8.84 -18.30 -3.38
C ILE A 69 7.68 -18.47 -4.36
N ASN A 70 7.20 -19.69 -4.53
CA ASN A 70 5.98 -19.93 -5.26
C ASN A 70 4.79 -19.71 -4.33
N VAL A 71 3.96 -18.73 -4.66
CA VAL A 71 2.74 -18.36 -3.91
C VAL A 71 1.50 -18.46 -4.78
N LYS A 72 1.58 -19.12 -5.94
CA LYS A 72 0.50 -19.15 -6.94
C LYS A 72 -0.80 -19.68 -6.36
N ASP A 73 -0.76 -20.89 -5.79
CA ASP A 73 -1.97 -21.56 -5.28
C ASP A 73 -2.58 -20.79 -4.10
N LEU A 74 -1.72 -20.23 -3.24
CA LEU A 74 -2.13 -19.35 -2.14
C LEU A 74 -2.88 -18.12 -2.68
N VAL A 75 -2.34 -17.48 -3.72
CA VAL A 75 -2.97 -16.29 -4.33
C VAL A 75 -4.30 -16.66 -4.97
N GLU A 76 -4.37 -17.77 -5.69
CA GLU A 76 -5.62 -18.24 -6.31
C GLU A 76 -6.73 -18.47 -5.27
N ASP A 77 -6.42 -19.07 -4.13
CA ASP A 77 -7.40 -19.29 -3.07
C ASP A 77 -7.78 -18.00 -2.35
N LEU A 78 -6.81 -17.12 -2.11
CA LEU A 78 -7.07 -15.83 -1.48
C LEU A 78 -7.99 -14.94 -2.33
N VAL A 79 -7.73 -14.84 -3.63
CA VAL A 79 -8.54 -13.97 -4.53
C VAL A 79 -9.93 -14.54 -4.80
N LYS A 80 -10.12 -15.87 -4.73
CA LYS A 80 -11.47 -16.48 -4.76
C LYS A 80 -12.30 -16.09 -3.56
N LYS A 81 -11.67 -15.97 -2.39
CA LYS A 81 -12.33 -15.61 -1.13
C LYS A 81 -12.58 -14.11 -1.04
N HIS A 82 -11.68 -13.31 -1.60
CA HIS A 82 -11.66 -11.84 -1.55
C HIS A 82 -11.65 -11.24 -2.96
N PRO A 83 -12.80 -11.16 -3.65
CA PRO A 83 -12.86 -10.66 -5.04
C PRO A 83 -12.52 -9.17 -5.17
N GLU A 84 -12.47 -8.40 -4.08
CA GLU A 84 -11.99 -7.04 -4.03
C GLU A 84 -10.47 -6.92 -4.25
N ILE A 85 -9.70 -8.02 -4.14
CA ILE A 85 -8.28 -8.04 -4.45
C ILE A 85 -8.10 -7.98 -5.97
N VAL A 86 -7.57 -6.88 -6.46
CA VAL A 86 -7.33 -6.66 -7.89
C VAL A 86 -5.85 -6.70 -8.26
N THR A 87 -4.96 -6.60 -7.29
CA THR A 87 -3.51 -6.61 -7.51
C THR A 87 -2.82 -7.46 -6.45
N VAL A 88 -2.01 -8.41 -6.86
CA VAL A 88 -1.04 -9.07 -5.98
C VAL A 88 0.36 -8.96 -6.58
N ALA A 89 1.29 -8.43 -5.81
CA ALA A 89 2.69 -8.27 -6.19
C ALA A 89 3.62 -9.02 -5.25
N VAL A 90 4.72 -9.51 -5.79
CA VAL A 90 5.85 -10.00 -5.00
C VAL A 90 7.02 -9.03 -5.17
N ASN A 91 7.57 -8.58 -4.05
CA ASN A 91 8.80 -7.79 -4.03
C ASN A 91 9.94 -8.63 -3.44
N LYS A 92 11.04 -8.71 -4.16
CA LYS A 92 12.24 -9.42 -3.70
C LYS A 92 13.16 -8.45 -2.98
N ASN A 93 13.31 -8.64 -1.67
CA ASN A 93 14.25 -7.89 -0.85
C ASN A 93 15.22 -8.84 -0.14
N THR A 94 16.44 -8.93 -0.64
CA THR A 94 17.53 -9.73 -0.07
C THR A 94 18.44 -8.93 0.87
N SER A 95 18.19 -7.62 1.02
CA SER A 95 19.01 -6.74 1.84
C SER A 95 18.75 -6.98 3.33
N ARG A 96 19.77 -6.69 4.16
CA ARG A 96 19.65 -6.66 5.62
C ARG A 96 19.35 -5.26 6.16
N SER A 97 19.06 -4.31 5.28
CA SER A 97 18.69 -2.95 5.68
C SER A 97 17.28 -2.90 6.27
N SER A 98 16.94 -1.77 6.88
CA SER A 98 15.60 -1.47 7.37
C SER A 98 14.60 -1.14 6.25
N GLU A 99 15.04 -1.10 5.00
CA GLU A 99 14.17 -0.88 3.85
C GLU A 99 13.20 -2.06 3.67
N ILE A 100 11.92 -1.72 3.53
CA ILE A 100 10.86 -2.72 3.35
C ILE A 100 10.98 -3.35 1.97
N TYR A 101 11.16 -2.53 0.92
CA TYR A 101 11.17 -3.00 -0.47
C TYR A 101 12.59 -3.16 -1.01
N GLY A 102 12.82 -4.24 -1.73
CA GLY A 102 13.95 -4.38 -2.64
C GLY A 102 13.67 -3.72 -4.00
N GLU A 103 14.63 -3.82 -4.91
CA GLU A 103 14.56 -3.17 -6.22
C GLU A 103 13.52 -3.80 -7.16
N GLN A 104 13.31 -5.11 -7.06
CA GLN A 104 12.47 -5.87 -7.99
C GLN A 104 11.09 -6.12 -7.42
N THR A 105 10.07 -5.63 -8.12
CA THR A 105 8.66 -5.91 -7.84
C THR A 105 8.03 -6.51 -9.09
N GLN A 106 7.31 -7.60 -8.93
CA GLN A 106 6.61 -8.31 -10.00
C GLN A 106 5.14 -8.44 -9.63
N ILE A 107 4.24 -8.06 -10.53
CA ILE A 107 2.83 -8.39 -10.44
C ILE A 107 2.68 -9.88 -10.78
N ILE A 108 2.03 -10.62 -9.90
CA ILE A 108 1.77 -12.06 -10.06
C ILE A 108 0.30 -12.40 -10.21
N TRP A 109 -0.58 -11.41 -9.95
CA TRP A 109 -2.01 -11.50 -10.16
C TRP A 109 -2.60 -10.14 -10.45
N GLY A 110 -3.51 -10.08 -11.43
CA GLY A 110 -4.41 -8.95 -11.67
C GLY A 110 -3.73 -7.71 -12.25
N GLU A 111 -4.20 -6.55 -11.82
CA GLU A 111 -3.87 -5.23 -12.36
C GLU A 111 -2.51 -4.72 -11.86
N GLU A 112 -1.90 -3.80 -12.61
CA GLU A 112 -0.62 -3.19 -12.23
C GLU A 112 -0.75 -2.21 -11.06
N ALA A 113 -1.96 -1.70 -10.80
CA ALA A 113 -2.22 -0.67 -9.81
C ALA A 113 -3.67 -0.70 -9.34
N ILE A 114 -3.95 -0.07 -8.20
CA ILE A 114 -5.31 0.22 -7.72
C ILE A 114 -5.65 1.68 -7.98
N LEU A 115 -6.95 1.98 -8.10
CA LEU A 115 -7.46 3.34 -8.31
C LEU A 115 -7.91 3.94 -6.99
N GLU A 116 -7.29 5.04 -6.59
CA GLU A 116 -7.63 5.78 -5.38
C GLU A 116 -8.03 7.20 -5.69
N GLY A 117 -8.93 7.77 -4.88
CA GLY A 117 -9.40 9.14 -5.03
C GLY A 117 -8.97 10.04 -3.87
N VAL A 118 -8.45 11.23 -4.21
CA VAL A 118 -8.17 12.30 -3.25
C VAL A 118 -8.76 13.59 -3.79
N LEU A 119 -9.62 14.21 -3.02
CA LEU A 119 -10.42 15.36 -3.48
C LEU A 119 -11.16 14.99 -4.78
N ASP A 120 -11.01 15.79 -5.83
CA ASP A 120 -11.65 15.59 -7.13
C ASP A 120 -10.79 14.78 -8.12
N TYR A 121 -9.63 14.27 -7.68
CA TYR A 121 -8.67 13.56 -8.52
C TYR A 121 -8.65 12.07 -8.25
N GLU A 122 -8.35 11.31 -9.30
CA GLU A 122 -8.11 9.87 -9.23
C GLU A 122 -6.65 9.56 -9.55
N PHE A 123 -6.07 8.66 -8.75
CA PHE A 123 -4.66 8.28 -8.84
C PHE A 123 -4.55 6.77 -9.03
N SER A 124 -3.65 6.38 -9.93
CA SER A 124 -3.22 5.00 -10.10
C SER A 124 -2.05 4.71 -9.17
N LEU A 125 -2.27 3.87 -8.16
CA LEU A 125 -1.28 3.54 -7.15
C LEU A 125 -0.62 2.19 -7.46
N SER A 126 0.59 2.23 -7.96
CA SER A 126 1.42 1.03 -8.13
C SER A 126 1.86 0.46 -6.76
N PRO A 127 2.31 -0.82 -6.68
CA PRO A 127 2.69 -1.45 -5.41
C PRO A 127 3.73 -0.67 -4.58
N ARG A 128 4.65 0.03 -5.24
CA ARG A 128 5.70 0.82 -4.56
C ARG A 128 5.34 2.29 -4.31
N ALA A 129 4.22 2.75 -4.85
CA ALA A 129 3.79 4.12 -4.63
C ALA A 129 3.53 4.38 -3.15
N PHE A 130 4.10 5.45 -2.62
CA PHE A 130 3.75 5.92 -1.29
C PHE A 130 2.34 6.54 -1.34
N TYR A 131 1.55 6.23 -0.33
CA TYR A 131 0.25 6.84 -0.12
C TYR A 131 -0.04 6.93 1.37
N GLN A 132 -0.77 7.97 1.79
CA GLN A 132 -1.07 8.20 3.20
C GLN A 132 -1.94 7.08 3.79
N LEU A 133 -1.60 6.64 5.01
CA LEU A 133 -2.26 5.50 5.67
C LEU A 133 -3.70 5.81 6.10
N ASN A 134 -4.03 7.09 6.31
CA ASN A 134 -5.36 7.54 6.70
C ASN A 134 -5.92 8.49 5.63
N PRO A 135 -6.61 7.97 4.60
CA PRO A 135 -7.12 8.77 3.48
C PRO A 135 -8.13 9.84 3.91
N GLU A 136 -8.96 9.58 4.91
CA GLU A 136 -9.95 10.53 5.42
C GLU A 136 -9.26 11.76 6.03
N GLN A 137 -8.24 11.54 6.86
CA GLN A 137 -7.48 12.64 7.44
C GLN A 137 -6.58 13.32 6.41
N THR A 138 -6.15 12.61 5.39
CA THR A 138 -5.40 13.20 4.26
C THR A 138 -6.25 14.24 3.51
N GLN A 139 -7.53 13.94 3.26
CA GLN A 139 -8.43 14.90 2.64
C GLN A 139 -8.63 16.15 3.51
N VAL A 140 -8.79 15.98 4.83
CA VAL A 140 -8.86 17.11 5.77
C VAL A 140 -7.59 17.93 5.73
N LEU A 141 -6.43 17.29 5.84
CA LEU A 141 -5.12 17.96 5.78
C LEU A 141 -4.93 18.76 4.50
N TYR A 142 -5.24 18.18 3.34
CA TYR A 142 -5.09 18.86 2.05
C TYR A 142 -6.09 20.01 1.89
N SER A 143 -7.32 19.82 2.39
CA SER A 143 -8.30 20.90 2.41
C SER A 143 -7.85 22.08 3.27
N GLU A 144 -7.27 21.82 4.43
CA GLU A 144 -6.74 22.88 5.30
C GLU A 144 -5.49 23.55 4.69
N ALA A 145 -4.61 22.77 4.04
CA ALA A 145 -3.47 23.35 3.30
C ALA A 145 -3.91 24.28 2.18
N VAL A 146 -4.96 23.88 1.42
CA VAL A 146 -5.54 24.70 0.36
C VAL A 146 -6.16 25.99 0.90
N LYS A 147 -6.80 25.95 2.07
CA LYS A 147 -7.36 27.15 2.73
C LYS A 147 -6.27 28.06 3.30
N ALA A 148 -5.20 27.47 3.84
CA ALA A 148 -4.13 28.22 4.48
C ALA A 148 -3.20 28.94 3.48
N LEU A 149 -3.05 28.40 2.27
CA LEU A 149 -2.29 29.05 1.21
C LEU A 149 -3.23 29.98 0.42
N ASP A 150 -3.02 31.27 0.57
CA ASP A 150 -3.72 32.33 -0.19
C ASP A 150 -3.06 32.47 -1.58
N VAL A 151 -3.42 31.56 -2.49
CA VAL A 151 -2.87 31.52 -3.85
C VAL A 151 -3.78 32.21 -4.85
N SER A 152 -3.17 32.78 -5.89
CA SER A 152 -3.84 33.39 -7.04
C SER A 152 -3.63 32.58 -8.32
N PRO A 153 -4.49 32.78 -9.35
CA PRO A 153 -4.31 32.15 -10.68
C PRO A 153 -3.01 32.48 -11.39
N GLU A 154 -2.30 33.54 -10.96
CA GLU A 154 -1.01 33.93 -11.53
C GLU A 154 0.19 33.31 -10.85
N ASP A 155 -0.02 32.65 -9.71
CA ASP A 155 1.06 32.06 -8.93
C ASP A 155 1.62 30.77 -9.53
N HIS A 156 2.88 30.51 -9.23
CA HIS A 156 3.58 29.26 -9.54
C HIS A 156 3.88 28.52 -8.26
N LEU A 157 3.24 27.36 -8.06
CA LEU A 157 3.44 26.51 -6.89
C LEU A 157 4.58 25.52 -7.15
N ILE A 158 5.38 25.28 -6.12
CA ILE A 158 6.38 24.20 -6.09
C ILE A 158 5.95 23.19 -5.03
N ASP A 159 5.68 21.95 -5.46
CA ASP A 159 5.43 20.81 -4.58
C ASP A 159 6.74 20.04 -4.39
N ALA A 160 7.55 20.49 -3.41
CA ALA A 160 8.83 19.86 -3.10
C ALA A 160 8.61 18.51 -2.40
N TYR A 161 9.31 17.47 -2.89
CA TYR A 161 9.16 16.09 -2.43
C TYR A 161 7.77 15.49 -2.72
N CYS A 162 7.19 15.85 -3.84
CA CYS A 162 5.79 15.61 -4.21
C CYS A 162 5.33 14.12 -4.17
N GLY A 163 6.22 13.15 -4.24
CA GLY A 163 5.84 11.74 -4.37
C GLY A 163 4.98 11.52 -5.62
N VAL A 164 3.72 11.08 -5.43
CA VAL A 164 2.74 10.94 -6.52
C VAL A 164 2.01 12.25 -6.84
N GLY A 165 2.39 13.36 -6.20
CA GLY A 165 1.89 14.72 -6.49
C GLY A 165 0.51 15.05 -5.92
N THR A 166 0.00 14.27 -4.94
CA THR A 166 -1.37 14.43 -4.44
C THR A 166 -1.68 15.80 -3.87
N ILE A 167 -0.72 16.44 -3.15
CA ILE A 167 -0.94 17.77 -2.61
C ILE A 167 -0.84 18.85 -3.70
N GLY A 168 0.10 18.71 -4.63
CA GLY A 168 0.22 19.62 -5.77
C GLY A 168 -1.05 19.65 -6.63
N PHE A 169 -1.67 18.49 -6.85
CA PHE A 169 -2.94 18.40 -7.56
C PHE A 169 -4.09 19.14 -6.86
N ALA A 170 -4.09 19.22 -5.52
CA ALA A 170 -5.09 19.99 -4.79
C ALA A 170 -5.10 21.48 -5.15
N PHE A 171 -3.99 21.99 -5.67
CA PHE A 171 -3.84 23.38 -6.12
C PHE A 171 -3.92 23.57 -7.64
N ALA A 172 -3.94 22.49 -8.44
CA ALA A 172 -3.78 22.56 -9.89
C ALA A 172 -4.76 23.51 -10.59
N ASN A 173 -5.99 23.62 -10.09
CA ASN A 173 -7.03 24.50 -10.63
C ASN A 173 -7.04 25.91 -10.01
N ARG A 174 -6.08 26.23 -9.14
CA ARG A 174 -6.04 27.49 -8.36
C ARG A 174 -4.84 28.35 -8.68
N VAL A 175 -3.86 27.80 -9.36
CA VAL A 175 -2.59 28.45 -9.68
C VAL A 175 -2.28 28.32 -11.17
N LYS A 176 -1.34 29.12 -11.66
CA LYS A 176 -0.92 29.10 -13.05
C LYS A 176 -0.14 27.84 -13.42
N SER A 177 0.65 27.31 -12.51
CA SER A 177 1.34 26.04 -12.68
C SER A 177 1.74 25.42 -11.33
N VAL A 178 1.83 24.09 -11.32
CA VAL A 178 2.44 23.31 -10.23
C VAL A 178 3.68 22.62 -10.79
N ARG A 179 4.76 22.60 -10.02
CA ARG A 179 6.02 21.93 -10.35
C ARG A 179 6.51 21.09 -9.19
#